data_12b31f86a382a21de8449861dd81c5e4
#
_entry.id   12b31f86a382a21de8449861dd81c5e4
#
_cell.length_a   1.000
_cell.length_b   1.000
_cell.length_c   1.000
_cell.angle_alpha   90.00
_cell.angle_beta   90.00
_cell.angle_gamma   90.00
#
_symmetry.space_group_name_H-M   'P 1'
#
loop_
_entity.id
_entity.type
_entity.pdbx_description
1 polymer ?
#
loop_
_entity_poly.entity_id
_entity_poly.type
_entity_poly.pdbx_seq_one_letter_code
_entity_poly.pdbx_strand_id
1 'polypeptide(L)'
;ENVSVGYGSGVVISPDGYIVTNNHVVEGASKIEVTFNDKHKRTATIIGTDPSTDLALIKADGADYKYLTFADSDKVKVGEWVLAVGNPFNLTSTVTAGIVSAKARNINILGDGSTIESFIQTDAAINPGNSGGALVNMDGNLIGVNAAIASRTGSYEGYSFAIPSNIVKKVIEDFLQYGALQRAYLGVSIVEITE
;
A
#
# COMPACT_ATOMS: atom_id res chain seq x y z
N GLU A 1 24.04 20.00 -5.83
CA GLU A 1 22.77 19.38 -6.22
C GLU A 1 21.96 19.10 -4.95
N ASN A 2 20.78 19.68 -4.85
CA ASN A 2 19.88 19.39 -3.73
C ASN A 2 19.28 18.01 -3.94
N VAL A 3 19.75 17.00 -3.19
CA VAL A 3 19.15 15.68 -3.16
C VAL A 3 17.91 15.76 -2.28
N SER A 4 16.74 15.60 -2.87
CA SER A 4 15.49 15.42 -2.11
C SER A 4 15.42 13.99 -1.62
N VAL A 5 15.20 13.79 -0.33
CA VAL A 5 15.07 12.46 0.28
C VAL A 5 13.60 12.27 0.67
N GLY A 6 12.94 11.29 0.03
CA GLY A 6 11.61 10.83 0.40
C GLY A 6 11.69 9.66 1.40
N TYR A 7 10.67 9.50 2.22
CA TYR A 7 10.55 8.41 3.18
C TYR A 7 9.18 7.75 3.05
N GLY A 8 9.15 6.44 3.26
CA GLY A 8 7.92 5.66 3.31
C GLY A 8 8.19 4.29 3.91
N SER A 9 7.18 3.46 3.92
CA SER A 9 7.24 2.08 4.39
C SER A 9 7.07 1.10 3.24
N GLY A 10 7.37 -0.17 3.49
CA GLY A 10 7.12 -1.26 2.57
C GLY A 10 6.83 -2.55 3.32
N VAL A 11 6.24 -3.51 2.63
CA VAL A 11 5.91 -4.84 3.14
C VAL A 11 6.68 -5.88 2.37
N VAL A 12 7.53 -6.64 3.06
CA VAL A 12 8.19 -7.81 2.48
C VAL A 12 7.14 -8.89 2.27
N ILE A 13 7.03 -9.40 1.04
CA ILE A 13 6.01 -10.37 0.62
C ILE A 13 6.58 -11.72 0.20
N SER A 14 7.91 -11.83 0.13
CA SER A 14 8.58 -13.08 -0.24
C SER A 14 9.95 -13.21 0.40
N PRO A 15 10.46 -14.44 0.60
CA PRO A 15 11.74 -14.67 1.24
C PRO A 15 12.96 -14.23 0.40
N ASP A 16 12.78 -14.05 -0.89
CA ASP A 16 13.80 -13.57 -1.81
C ASP A 16 13.85 -12.05 -1.94
N GLY A 17 13.04 -11.31 -1.17
CA GLY A 17 13.15 -9.87 -0.99
C GLY A 17 12.25 -9.00 -1.90
N TYR A 18 11.15 -9.53 -2.42
CA TYR A 18 10.12 -8.68 -3.01
C TYR A 18 9.40 -7.89 -1.91
N ILE A 19 9.23 -6.60 -2.16
CA ILE A 19 8.62 -5.64 -1.24
C ILE A 19 7.56 -4.86 -2.01
N VAL A 20 6.35 -4.81 -1.48
CA VAL A 20 5.30 -3.91 -1.97
C VAL A 20 5.32 -2.61 -1.17
N THR A 21 5.13 -1.51 -1.88
CA THR A 21 4.99 -0.16 -1.32
C THR A 21 4.05 0.67 -2.18
N ASN A 22 3.84 1.94 -1.84
CA ASN A 22 3.10 2.85 -2.72
C ASN A 22 3.98 3.38 -3.86
N ASN A 23 3.34 3.69 -5.02
CA ASN A 23 4.02 4.31 -6.14
C ASN A 23 4.63 5.67 -5.74
N HIS A 24 3.85 6.53 -5.07
CA HIS A 24 4.31 7.86 -4.67
C HIS A 24 5.52 7.83 -3.71
N VAL A 25 5.80 6.71 -3.03
CA VAL A 25 6.98 6.54 -2.17
C VAL A 25 8.27 6.39 -2.99
N VAL A 26 8.19 5.79 -4.17
CA VAL A 26 9.36 5.48 -5.02
C VAL A 26 9.41 6.29 -6.31
N GLU A 27 8.37 7.07 -6.61
CA GLU A 27 8.27 7.88 -7.81
C GLU A 27 9.42 8.89 -7.91
N GLY A 28 10.08 8.91 -9.07
CA GLY A 28 11.22 9.80 -9.32
C GLY A 28 12.49 9.47 -8.54
N ALA A 29 12.51 8.39 -7.75
CA ALA A 29 13.69 8.01 -7.00
C ALA A 29 14.83 7.53 -7.92
N SER A 30 15.99 8.16 -7.84
CA SER A 30 17.22 7.72 -8.51
C SER A 30 17.90 6.55 -7.79
N LYS A 31 17.63 6.38 -6.50
CA LYS A 31 18.15 5.32 -5.65
C LYS A 31 17.13 4.97 -4.57
N ILE A 32 16.91 3.68 -4.35
CA ILE A 32 16.06 3.19 -3.27
C ILE A 32 16.95 2.41 -2.29
N GLU A 33 16.87 2.78 -1.02
CA GLU A 33 17.51 2.09 0.09
C GLU A 33 16.43 1.61 1.06
N VAL A 34 16.41 0.32 1.34
CA VAL A 34 15.50 -0.31 2.29
C VAL A 34 16.24 -0.57 3.60
N THR A 35 15.69 -0.06 4.70
CA THR A 35 16.18 -0.36 6.05
C THR A 35 15.22 -1.34 6.71
N PHE A 36 15.73 -2.52 7.03
CA PHE A 36 14.96 -3.57 7.70
C PHE A 36 14.91 -3.36 9.22
N ASN A 37 14.04 -4.13 9.89
CA ASN A 37 13.85 -4.00 11.35
C ASN A 37 15.14 -4.29 12.17
N ASP A 38 16.01 -5.15 11.66
CA ASP A 38 17.32 -5.46 12.23
C ASP A 38 18.39 -4.38 11.94
N LYS A 39 17.99 -3.24 11.37
CA LYS A 39 18.82 -2.10 10.95
C LYS A 39 19.74 -2.37 9.75
N HIS A 40 19.70 -3.56 9.17
CA HIS A 40 20.41 -3.79 7.92
C HIS A 40 19.79 -2.98 6.79
N LYS A 41 20.67 -2.45 5.94
CA LYS A 41 20.30 -1.67 4.75
C LYS A 41 20.61 -2.46 3.50
N ARG A 42 19.72 -2.37 2.53
CA ARG A 42 19.89 -2.98 1.20
C ARG A 42 19.45 -2.01 0.13
N THR A 43 20.14 -2.03 -0.99
CA THR A 43 19.67 -1.38 -2.21
C THR A 43 18.49 -2.18 -2.77
N ALA A 44 17.54 -1.49 -3.35
CA ALA A 44 16.42 -2.12 -4.03
C ALA A 44 16.25 -1.54 -5.43
N THR A 45 15.72 -2.37 -6.33
CA THR A 45 15.38 -2.01 -7.71
C THR A 45 13.87 -2.03 -7.90
N ILE A 46 13.35 -1.14 -8.73
CA ILE A 46 11.94 -1.12 -9.10
C ILE A 46 11.69 -2.25 -10.10
N ILE A 47 10.69 -3.10 -9.80
CA ILE A 47 10.22 -4.17 -10.69
C ILE A 47 9.03 -3.70 -11.52
N GLY A 48 8.13 -2.93 -10.90
CA GLY A 48 6.98 -2.33 -11.55
C GLY A 48 6.33 -1.27 -10.70
N THR A 49 5.68 -0.32 -11.35
CA THR A 49 4.91 0.76 -10.71
C THR A 49 3.59 0.96 -11.43
N ASP A 50 2.56 1.30 -10.68
CA ASP A 50 1.26 1.70 -11.23
C ASP A 50 0.70 2.91 -10.46
N PRO A 51 0.78 4.11 -11.05
CA PRO A 51 0.24 5.32 -10.42
C PRO A 51 -1.27 5.26 -10.15
N SER A 52 -2.02 4.51 -10.95
CA SER A 52 -3.49 4.48 -10.85
C SER A 52 -4.02 3.64 -9.71
N THR A 53 -3.24 2.70 -9.18
CA THR A 53 -3.51 1.97 -7.92
C THR A 53 -2.64 2.46 -6.78
N ASP A 54 -1.70 3.37 -7.07
CA ASP A 54 -0.66 3.82 -6.16
C ASP A 54 0.15 2.67 -5.56
N LEU A 55 0.49 1.67 -6.38
CA LEU A 55 1.30 0.52 -5.98
C LEU A 55 2.63 0.47 -6.72
N ALA A 56 3.66 0.01 -6.02
CA ALA A 56 4.95 -0.32 -6.57
C ALA A 56 5.45 -1.65 -6.00
N LEU A 57 6.15 -2.41 -6.83
CA LEU A 57 6.89 -3.59 -6.44
C LEU A 57 8.38 -3.30 -6.60
N ILE A 58 9.13 -3.48 -5.53
CA ILE A 58 10.57 -3.35 -5.53
C ILE A 58 11.24 -4.65 -5.08
N LYS A 59 12.48 -4.84 -5.45
CA LYS A 59 13.28 -6.02 -5.11
C LYS A 59 14.52 -5.58 -4.36
N ALA A 60 14.62 -5.98 -3.10
CA ALA A 60 15.83 -5.79 -2.30
C ALA A 60 16.85 -6.88 -2.57
N ASP A 61 18.15 -6.52 -2.52
CA ASP A 61 19.24 -7.47 -2.63
C ASP A 61 19.31 -8.38 -1.39
N GLY A 62 19.54 -9.67 -1.61
CA GLY A 62 19.67 -10.66 -0.54
C GLY A 62 18.59 -11.74 -0.58
N ALA A 63 18.53 -12.54 0.48
CA ALA A 63 17.61 -13.67 0.62
C ALA A 63 17.28 -13.92 2.10
N ASP A 64 16.40 -14.89 2.34
CA ASP A 64 15.97 -15.36 3.66
C ASP A 64 15.23 -14.29 4.50
N TYR A 65 14.54 -13.40 3.82
CA TYR A 65 13.72 -12.37 4.47
C TYR A 65 12.47 -12.98 5.13
N LYS A 66 12.16 -12.49 6.33
CA LYS A 66 10.83 -12.70 6.92
C LYS A 66 9.80 -11.89 6.13
N TYR A 67 8.70 -12.50 5.79
CA TYR A 67 7.65 -11.89 4.96
C TYR A 67 6.26 -12.11 5.52
N LEU A 68 5.31 -11.27 5.10
CA LEU A 68 3.90 -11.41 5.44
C LEU A 68 3.17 -12.28 4.41
N THR A 69 2.23 -13.07 4.91
CA THR A 69 1.27 -13.80 4.07
C THR A 69 0.03 -12.95 3.81
N PHE A 70 -0.56 -13.11 2.63
CA PHE A 70 -1.78 -12.43 2.25
C PHE A 70 -3.01 -13.11 2.86
N ALA A 71 -3.91 -12.34 3.46
CA ALA A 71 -5.29 -12.77 3.71
C ALA A 71 -6.20 -12.31 2.55
N ASP A 72 -7.37 -12.91 2.46
CA ASP A 72 -8.40 -12.54 1.50
C ASP A 72 -9.16 -11.30 1.98
N SER A 73 -8.87 -10.13 1.38
CA SER A 73 -9.49 -8.87 1.77
C SER A 73 -11.00 -8.80 1.53
N ASP A 74 -11.56 -9.68 0.66
CA ASP A 74 -12.99 -9.71 0.41
C ASP A 74 -13.75 -10.32 1.60
N LYS A 75 -13.09 -11.16 2.38
CA LYS A 75 -13.66 -11.79 3.59
C LYS A 75 -13.59 -10.91 4.84
N VAL A 76 -12.77 -9.86 4.82
CA VAL A 76 -12.68 -8.91 5.92
C VAL A 76 -14.02 -8.21 6.15
N LYS A 77 -14.43 -8.06 7.40
CA LYS A 77 -15.72 -7.47 7.79
C LYS A 77 -15.53 -6.14 8.50
N VAL A 78 -16.50 -5.26 8.33
CA VAL A 78 -16.58 -4.02 9.11
C VAL A 78 -16.69 -4.37 10.60
N GLY A 79 -15.93 -3.66 11.44
CA GLY A 79 -15.80 -3.89 12.87
C GLY A 79 -14.67 -4.85 13.26
N GLU A 80 -14.00 -5.53 12.32
CA GLU A 80 -12.83 -6.36 12.63
C GLU A 80 -11.65 -5.51 13.06
N TRP A 81 -10.93 -5.95 14.10
CA TRP A 81 -9.71 -5.31 14.57
C TRP A 81 -8.58 -5.46 13.54
N VAL A 82 -7.84 -4.37 13.37
CA VAL A 82 -6.70 -4.30 12.46
C VAL A 82 -5.55 -3.53 13.08
N LEU A 83 -4.35 -3.81 12.60
CA LEU A 83 -3.14 -3.07 12.97
C LEU A 83 -2.55 -2.45 11.71
N ALA A 84 -2.31 -1.13 11.75
CA ALA A 84 -1.54 -0.46 10.73
C ALA A 84 -0.08 -0.36 11.17
N VAL A 85 0.82 -0.90 10.35
CA VAL A 85 2.25 -1.01 10.64
C VAL A 85 3.02 -0.18 9.62
N GLY A 86 3.97 0.59 10.09
CA GLY A 86 4.87 1.36 9.23
C GLY A 86 6.16 1.72 9.97
N ASN A 87 7.06 2.40 9.28
CA ASN A 87 8.33 2.86 9.84
C ASN A 87 8.54 4.36 9.56
N PRO A 88 7.68 5.23 10.12
CA PRO A 88 7.81 6.66 9.89
C PRO A 88 9.14 7.18 10.45
N PHE A 89 9.79 8.09 9.71
CA PHE A 89 11.00 8.80 10.13
C PHE A 89 12.21 7.92 10.49
N ASN A 90 12.30 6.70 9.94
CA ASN A 90 13.36 5.74 10.27
C ASN A 90 13.48 5.44 11.80
N LEU A 91 12.41 5.70 12.53
CA LEU A 91 12.22 5.26 13.91
C LEU A 91 11.90 3.76 13.87
N THR A 92 12.02 3.06 14.98
CA THR A 92 11.58 1.65 15.05
C THR A 92 10.12 1.53 14.64
N SER A 93 9.77 0.41 13.98
CA SER A 93 8.42 0.13 13.46
C SER A 93 7.32 0.65 14.39
N THR A 94 6.44 1.48 13.85
CA THR A 94 5.28 2.03 14.56
C THR A 94 4.06 1.16 14.23
N VAL A 95 3.29 0.84 15.26
CA VAL A 95 2.05 0.08 15.14
C VAL A 95 0.92 0.91 15.73
N THR A 96 -0.15 1.07 14.98
CA THR A 96 -1.40 1.66 15.45
C THR A 96 -2.53 0.64 15.31
N ALA A 97 -3.53 0.69 16.17
CA ALA A 97 -4.65 -0.23 16.18
C ALA A 97 -5.95 0.53 15.89
N GLY A 98 -6.87 -0.15 15.26
CA GLY A 98 -8.21 0.32 14.97
C GLY A 98 -9.09 -0.82 14.45
N ILE A 99 -10.19 -0.46 13.79
CA ILE A 99 -11.09 -1.40 13.17
C ILE A 99 -11.25 -1.13 11.67
N VAL A 100 -11.77 -2.08 10.94
CA VAL A 100 -12.30 -1.83 9.59
C VAL A 100 -13.56 -0.99 9.73
N SER A 101 -13.50 0.27 9.33
CA SER A 101 -14.62 1.22 9.43
C SER A 101 -15.58 1.11 8.25
N ALA A 102 -15.04 0.81 7.04
CA ALA A 102 -15.81 0.58 5.81
C ALA A 102 -15.00 -0.18 4.78
N LYS A 103 -15.66 -0.65 3.72
CA LYS A 103 -15.03 -1.31 2.57
C LYS A 103 -15.48 -0.65 1.26
N ALA A 104 -14.72 -0.87 0.20
CA ALA A 104 -15.01 -0.38 -1.15
C ALA A 104 -15.23 1.16 -1.21
N ARG A 105 -14.43 1.91 -0.44
CA ARG A 105 -14.48 3.37 -0.47
C ARG A 105 -13.78 3.91 -1.69
N ASN A 106 -14.51 4.74 -2.43
CA ASN A 106 -13.97 5.62 -3.45
C ASN A 106 -13.94 7.04 -2.85
N ILE A 107 -12.75 7.62 -2.77
CA ILE A 107 -12.53 8.94 -2.14
C ILE A 107 -11.93 9.95 -3.11
N ASN A 108 -11.76 9.54 -4.38
CA ASN A 108 -11.26 10.34 -5.49
C ASN A 108 -9.94 11.08 -5.16
N ILE A 109 -9.03 10.40 -4.46
CA ILE A 109 -7.71 10.96 -4.08
C ILE A 109 -6.70 10.79 -5.22
N LEU A 110 -6.80 9.70 -6.01
CA LEU A 110 -5.84 9.37 -7.06
C LEU A 110 -6.08 10.10 -8.39
N GLY A 111 -7.11 10.96 -8.49
CA GLY A 111 -7.22 12.01 -9.52
C GLY A 111 -8.25 11.78 -10.61
N ASP A 112 -8.03 11.30 -11.77
CA ASP A 112 -8.71 11.57 -13.04
C ASP A 112 -9.85 10.62 -13.47
N GLY A 113 -10.51 9.95 -12.53
CA GLY A 113 -11.67 9.08 -12.84
C GLY A 113 -11.33 7.75 -13.53
N SER A 114 -10.07 7.52 -13.90
CA SER A 114 -9.57 6.23 -14.43
C SER A 114 -8.94 5.35 -13.35
N THR A 115 -8.89 5.83 -12.12
CA THR A 115 -8.25 5.16 -10.98
C THR A 115 -9.18 4.14 -10.33
N ILE A 116 -8.60 3.01 -9.94
CA ILE A 116 -9.34 1.95 -9.23
C ILE A 116 -9.26 2.22 -7.74
N GLU A 117 -10.22 2.98 -7.23
CA GLU A 117 -10.35 3.21 -5.80
C GLU A 117 -11.38 2.25 -5.20
N SER A 118 -10.91 1.31 -4.40
CA SER A 118 -11.76 0.38 -3.63
C SER A 118 -11.13 0.15 -2.27
N PHE A 119 -10.91 1.24 -1.52
CA PHE A 119 -10.15 1.20 -0.28
C PHE A 119 -10.88 0.49 0.86
N ILE A 120 -10.08 -0.14 1.74
CA ILE A 120 -10.48 -0.44 3.12
C ILE A 120 -10.28 0.84 3.92
N GLN A 121 -11.35 1.31 4.56
CA GLN A 121 -11.29 2.42 5.52
C GLN A 121 -11.05 1.86 6.91
N THR A 122 -10.16 2.49 7.68
CA THR A 122 -9.89 2.16 9.08
C THR A 122 -9.72 3.42 9.91
N ASP A 123 -9.95 3.34 11.21
CA ASP A 123 -9.62 4.37 12.20
C ASP A 123 -8.27 4.10 12.88
N ALA A 124 -7.53 3.05 12.49
CA ALA A 124 -6.12 2.91 12.83
C ALA A 124 -5.34 4.10 12.26
N ALA A 125 -4.60 4.82 13.10
CA ALA A 125 -3.93 6.05 12.69
C ALA A 125 -2.82 5.76 11.67
N ILE A 126 -2.97 6.30 10.46
CA ILE A 126 -1.95 6.33 9.42
C ILE A 126 -1.48 7.77 9.29
N ASN A 127 -0.19 8.01 9.39
CA ASN A 127 0.46 9.30 9.24
C ASN A 127 1.54 9.23 8.16
N PRO A 128 2.03 10.38 7.65
CA PRO A 128 3.16 10.40 6.73
C PRO A 128 4.32 9.51 7.21
N GLY A 129 4.80 8.63 6.33
CA GLY A 129 5.81 7.60 6.63
C GLY A 129 5.24 6.20 6.85
N ASN A 130 3.94 6.04 7.17
CA ASN A 130 3.27 4.74 7.19
C ASN A 130 2.77 4.30 5.80
N SER A 131 2.72 5.22 4.83
CA SER A 131 2.37 4.90 3.43
C SER A 131 3.27 3.79 2.89
N GLY A 132 2.68 2.80 2.23
CA GLY A 132 3.33 1.59 1.76
C GLY A 132 3.49 0.50 2.81
N GLY A 133 3.24 0.79 4.09
CA GLY A 133 3.26 -0.17 5.19
C GLY A 133 2.04 -1.11 5.19
N ALA A 134 2.05 -2.06 6.11
CA ALA A 134 1.03 -3.10 6.18
C ALA A 134 -0.21 -2.66 6.97
N LEU A 135 -1.39 -3.02 6.47
CA LEU A 135 -2.59 -3.20 7.28
C LEU A 135 -2.78 -4.71 7.47
N VAL A 136 -2.75 -5.18 8.71
CA VAL A 136 -2.85 -6.60 9.05
C VAL A 136 -4.05 -6.90 9.93
N ASN A 137 -4.56 -8.13 9.83
CA ASN A 137 -5.56 -8.64 10.75
C ASN A 137 -4.91 -9.13 12.06
N MET A 138 -5.70 -9.61 13.01
CA MET A 138 -5.22 -10.08 14.31
C MET A 138 -4.40 -11.39 14.23
N ASP A 139 -4.44 -12.10 13.10
CA ASP A 139 -3.58 -13.26 12.83
C ASP A 139 -2.22 -12.87 12.23
N GLY A 140 -1.98 -11.56 12.01
CA GLY A 140 -0.76 -11.02 11.42
C GLY A 140 -0.69 -11.15 9.90
N ASN A 141 -1.79 -11.47 9.23
CA ASN A 141 -1.85 -11.57 7.78
C ASN A 141 -2.17 -10.22 7.13
N LEU A 142 -1.57 -9.97 5.97
CA LEU A 142 -1.76 -8.74 5.20
C LEU A 142 -3.17 -8.68 4.61
N ILE A 143 -3.95 -7.68 4.99
CA ILE A 143 -5.29 -7.41 4.43
C ILE A 143 -5.30 -6.17 3.54
N GLY A 144 -4.23 -5.34 3.61
CA GLY A 144 -4.09 -4.18 2.74
C GLY A 144 -2.73 -3.50 2.90
N VAL A 145 -2.45 -2.57 1.98
CA VAL A 145 -1.29 -1.68 2.01
C VAL A 145 -1.77 -0.27 2.33
N ASN A 146 -1.21 0.33 3.39
CA ASN A 146 -1.55 1.68 3.82
C ASN A 146 -1.22 2.67 2.70
N ALA A 147 -2.19 3.48 2.26
CA ALA A 147 -2.00 4.36 1.11
C ALA A 147 -2.14 5.83 1.46
N ALA A 148 -3.26 6.21 2.08
CA ALA A 148 -3.64 7.60 2.21
C ALA A 148 -4.40 7.88 3.50
N ILE A 149 -4.48 9.17 3.82
CA ILE A 149 -5.41 9.73 4.80
C ILE A 149 -6.34 10.70 4.09
N ALA A 150 -7.64 10.67 4.39
CA ALA A 150 -8.53 11.77 4.03
C ALA A 150 -8.36 12.84 5.11
N SER A 151 -7.63 13.89 4.79
CA SER A 151 -7.34 14.97 5.73
C SER A 151 -7.24 16.31 4.99
N ARG A 152 -7.83 17.35 5.55
CA ARG A 152 -7.68 18.71 5.05
C ARG A 152 -6.42 19.38 5.58
N THR A 153 -5.84 18.86 6.65
CA THR A 153 -4.67 19.42 7.34
C THR A 153 -3.37 18.66 7.02
N GLY A 154 -3.47 17.49 6.33
CA GLY A 154 -2.33 16.59 6.09
C GLY A 154 -2.00 15.69 7.29
N SER A 155 -2.80 15.75 8.36
CA SER A 155 -2.66 14.90 9.55
C SER A 155 -3.87 13.98 9.70
N TYR A 156 -3.70 12.88 10.45
CA TYR A 156 -4.79 11.95 10.74
C TYR A 156 -5.97 12.64 11.44
N GLU A 157 -7.17 12.49 10.87
CA GLU A 157 -8.43 13.05 11.36
C GLU A 157 -9.51 11.96 11.58
N GLY A 158 -9.10 10.70 11.81
CA GLY A 158 -10.01 9.58 12.03
C GLY A 158 -10.33 8.76 10.79
N TYR A 159 -9.77 9.11 9.63
CA TYR A 159 -10.00 8.40 8.38
C TYR A 159 -8.69 8.03 7.72
N SER A 160 -8.43 6.74 7.66
CA SER A 160 -7.27 6.15 6.99
C SER A 160 -7.74 5.14 5.96
N PHE A 161 -6.94 4.95 4.90
CA PHE A 161 -7.30 4.10 3.77
C PHE A 161 -6.14 3.17 3.42
N ALA A 162 -6.49 1.93 3.10
CA ALA A 162 -5.54 0.93 2.63
C ALA A 162 -6.05 0.26 1.35
N ILE A 163 -5.12 -0.01 0.44
CA ILE A 163 -5.37 -0.76 -0.79
C ILE A 163 -5.60 -2.23 -0.40
N PRO A 164 -6.74 -2.84 -0.75
CA PRO A 164 -7.04 -4.23 -0.37
C PRO A 164 -6.01 -5.23 -0.87
N SER A 165 -5.72 -6.24 -0.07
CA SER A 165 -4.72 -7.27 -0.37
C SER A 165 -4.99 -8.04 -1.67
N ASN A 166 -6.25 -8.26 -2.05
CA ASN A 166 -6.59 -8.92 -3.32
C ASN A 166 -6.20 -8.07 -4.54
N ILE A 167 -6.35 -6.73 -4.45
CA ILE A 167 -5.86 -5.81 -5.48
C ILE A 167 -4.33 -5.82 -5.51
N VAL A 168 -3.70 -5.71 -4.36
CA VAL A 168 -2.23 -5.75 -4.23
C VAL A 168 -1.68 -7.02 -4.87
N LYS A 169 -2.25 -8.19 -4.55
CA LYS A 169 -1.83 -9.47 -5.09
C LYS A 169 -1.93 -9.51 -6.61
N LYS A 170 -3.06 -9.06 -7.19
CA LYS A 170 -3.26 -9.01 -8.64
C LYS A 170 -2.21 -8.13 -9.33
N VAL A 171 -1.95 -6.94 -8.80
CA VAL A 171 -0.96 -5.99 -9.34
C VAL A 171 0.45 -6.60 -9.31
N ILE A 172 0.83 -7.25 -8.19
CA ILE A 172 2.13 -7.92 -8.06
C ILE A 172 2.27 -9.07 -9.05
N GLU A 173 1.24 -9.92 -9.20
CA GLU A 173 1.25 -11.03 -10.16
C GLU A 173 1.45 -10.51 -11.58
N ASP A 174 0.79 -9.42 -11.96
CA ASP A 174 0.96 -8.80 -13.28
C ASP A 174 2.38 -8.22 -13.47
N PHE A 175 2.92 -7.53 -12.47
CA PHE A 175 4.29 -7.01 -12.55
C PHE A 175 5.32 -8.12 -12.73
N LEU A 176 5.17 -9.24 -12.01
CA LEU A 176 6.08 -10.38 -12.11
C LEU A 176 5.95 -11.11 -13.44
N GLN A 177 4.75 -11.21 -13.99
CA GLN A 177 4.50 -11.96 -15.22
C GLN A 177 4.70 -11.14 -16.48
N TYR A 178 4.32 -9.89 -16.50
CA TYR A 178 4.25 -9.04 -17.69
C TYR A 178 5.10 -7.76 -17.60
N GLY A 179 5.68 -7.46 -16.44
CA GLY A 179 6.40 -6.20 -16.19
C GLY A 179 5.49 -4.97 -16.07
N ALA A 180 4.18 -5.11 -16.25
CA ALA A 180 3.20 -4.03 -16.17
C ALA A 180 1.81 -4.57 -15.81
N LEU A 181 0.98 -3.73 -15.18
CA LEU A 181 -0.40 -4.07 -14.84
C LEU A 181 -1.22 -4.32 -16.12
N GLN A 182 -1.91 -5.45 -16.18
CA GLN A 182 -2.82 -5.80 -17.24
C GLN A 182 -4.24 -5.37 -16.88
N ARG A 183 -4.86 -4.53 -17.73
CA ARG A 183 -6.22 -4.01 -17.52
C ARG A 183 -7.13 -4.43 -18.66
N ALA A 184 -8.33 -4.88 -18.30
CA ALA A 184 -9.42 -5.00 -19.24
C ALA A 184 -10.30 -3.75 -19.15
N TYR A 185 -10.65 -3.17 -20.31
CA TYR A 185 -11.58 -2.06 -20.39
C TYR A 185 -12.92 -2.58 -20.90
N LEU A 186 -13.99 -2.31 -20.16
CA LEU A 186 -15.35 -2.54 -20.62
C LEU A 186 -15.88 -1.24 -21.23
N GLY A 187 -16.05 -1.23 -22.56
CA GLY A 187 -16.55 -0.06 -23.29
C GLY A 187 -18.06 0.11 -23.09
N VAL A 188 -18.48 0.56 -21.93
CA VAL A 188 -19.88 0.87 -21.61
C VAL A 188 -20.03 2.31 -21.18
N SER A 189 -21.14 2.95 -21.57
CA SER A 189 -21.55 4.23 -21.03
C SER A 189 -22.65 4.00 -20.01
N ILE A 190 -22.43 4.50 -18.79
CA ILE A 190 -23.43 4.45 -17.71
C ILE A 190 -24.11 5.81 -17.65
N VAL A 191 -25.43 5.82 -17.74
CA VAL A 191 -26.25 7.03 -17.56
C VAL A 191 -27.07 6.82 -16.29
N GLU A 192 -27.03 7.81 -15.41
CA GLU A 192 -27.86 7.81 -14.20
C GLU A 192 -29.30 8.03 -14.64
N ILE A 193 -30.19 7.13 -14.26
CA ILE A 193 -31.63 7.29 -14.49
C ILE A 193 -32.16 8.07 -13.30
N THR A 194 -32.39 9.38 -13.50
CA THR A 194 -33.11 10.21 -12.53
C THR A 194 -34.62 10.02 -12.77
N GLU A 195 -35.37 9.60 -11.73
CA GLU A 195 -36.84 9.63 -11.72
C GLU A 195 -37.37 11.05 -11.65
#